data_83ba28658fe138c634d2953af3e34c8e
#
_entry.id   83ba28658fe138c634d2953af3e34c8e
#
_cell.length_a   1.000
_cell.length_b   1.000
_cell.length_c   1.000
_cell.angle_alpha   90.00
_cell.angle_beta   90.00
_cell.angle_gamma   90.00
#
_symmetry.space_group_name_H-M   'P 1'
#
loop_
_entity.id
_entity.type
_entity.pdbx_description
1 polymer ?
#
loop_
_entity_poly.entity_id
_entity_poly.type
_entity_poly.pdbx_seq_one_letter_code
_entity_poly.pdbx_strand_id
1 'polypeptide(L)'
;MAGAKEVRGKIASIKNTRKITKALEMVAASKMRKAQDRMRAARPYAEKVRKIIGHLRQVNLDYKHPFTLERPVKSVGIVVISTDRGLCGSLNLNLFKATLVAIREAQARNEKVYLCLIGSKALQFFRRLSGLEIAASVTHLGDRPHISDLIGTTKVMLDFYRETKVDQLLLAHNVFVNTMTQKGIVSQLLPLQTVDKDDLQERWDYIYEPDSTEILDGILMRYIEAQIFQGAVENVACEMAARMVAMKSATDNAGELIDELQLIYNKARQAAITKELSEIVGGAAAV
;
A
#
# COMPACT_ATOMS: atom_id res chain seq x y z
N MET A 1 9.61 32.80 34.92
CA MET A 1 8.66 31.70 35.18
C MET A 1 7.84 31.29 33.96
N ALA A 2 7.52 32.18 32.99
CA ALA A 2 6.74 31.80 31.79
C ALA A 2 7.37 30.67 30.97
N GLY A 3 8.67 30.72 30.70
CA GLY A 3 9.34 29.73 29.87
C GLY A 3 9.43 28.33 30.49
N ALA A 4 9.66 28.19 31.79
CA ALA A 4 9.72 26.87 32.46
C ALA A 4 8.34 26.20 32.48
N LYS A 5 7.25 26.95 32.69
CA LYS A 5 5.88 26.41 32.63
C LYS A 5 5.50 25.92 31.24
N GLU A 6 5.89 26.65 30.20
CA GLU A 6 5.66 26.29 28.80
C GLU A 6 6.41 25.00 28.43
N VAL A 7 7.71 24.88 28.76
CA VAL A 7 8.51 23.67 28.51
C VAL A 7 7.92 22.48 29.25
N ARG A 8 7.45 22.61 30.47
CA ARG A 8 6.77 21.54 31.21
C ARG A 8 5.49 21.08 30.50
N GLY A 9 4.72 22.02 29.93
CA GLY A 9 3.54 21.69 29.11
C GLY A 9 3.91 20.88 27.86
N LYS A 10 4.97 21.27 27.15
CA LYS A 10 5.50 20.53 25.99
C LYS A 10 5.92 19.13 26.38
N ILE A 11 6.66 18.93 27.47
CA ILE A 11 7.06 17.59 27.95
C ILE A 11 5.82 16.73 28.24
N ALA A 12 4.79 17.27 28.87
CA ALA A 12 3.57 16.51 29.15
C ALA A 12 2.85 16.07 27.86
N SER A 13 2.76 16.94 26.86
CA SER A 13 2.18 16.64 25.55
C SER A 13 2.95 15.54 24.83
N ILE A 14 4.29 15.64 24.77
CA ILE A 14 5.14 14.65 24.10
C ILE A 14 5.10 13.30 24.83
N LYS A 15 5.04 13.29 26.18
CA LYS A 15 4.84 12.06 26.96
C LYS A 15 3.53 11.36 26.58
N ASN A 16 2.45 12.10 26.36
CA ASN A 16 1.19 11.54 25.90
C ASN A 16 1.30 10.99 24.47
N THR A 17 1.91 11.75 23.56
CA THR A 17 2.18 11.28 22.18
C THR A 17 3.00 9.98 22.18
N ARG A 18 4.05 9.89 23.00
CA ARG A 18 4.86 8.68 23.17
C ARG A 18 4.04 7.46 23.61
N LYS A 19 3.09 7.66 24.54
CA LYS A 19 2.18 6.57 24.96
C LYS A 19 1.28 6.11 23.82
N ILE A 20 0.75 7.05 23.03
CA ILE A 20 -0.11 6.76 21.88
C ILE A 20 0.67 6.00 20.79
N THR A 21 1.86 6.49 20.43
CA THR A 21 2.71 5.83 19.41
C THR A 21 3.12 4.42 19.84
N LYS A 22 3.45 4.22 21.13
CA LYS A 22 3.76 2.90 21.67
C LYS A 22 2.57 1.94 21.63
N ALA A 23 1.37 2.44 21.93
CA ALA A 23 0.14 1.64 21.81
C ALA A 23 -0.14 1.25 20.34
N LEU A 24 0.00 2.20 19.41
CA LEU A 24 -0.17 1.96 17.98
C LEU A 24 0.86 0.96 17.42
N GLU A 25 2.11 1.00 17.89
CA GLU A 25 3.15 0.02 17.57
C GLU A 25 2.71 -1.40 17.97
N MET A 26 2.25 -1.58 19.22
CA MET A 26 1.81 -2.88 19.71
C MET A 26 0.58 -3.42 18.94
N VAL A 27 -0.39 -2.57 18.65
CA VAL A 27 -1.56 -2.93 17.86
C VAL A 27 -1.15 -3.36 16.45
N ALA A 28 -0.26 -2.59 15.80
CA ALA A 28 0.24 -2.92 14.47
C ALA A 28 1.00 -4.25 14.46
N ALA A 29 1.86 -4.52 15.47
CA ALA A 29 2.57 -5.78 15.62
C ALA A 29 1.63 -6.99 15.75
N SER A 30 0.56 -6.86 16.56
CA SER A 30 -0.45 -7.91 16.71
C SER A 30 -1.21 -8.18 15.41
N LYS A 31 -1.63 -7.11 14.70
CA LYS A 31 -2.36 -7.22 13.43
C LYS A 31 -1.47 -7.75 12.29
N MET A 32 -0.18 -7.43 12.30
CA MET A 32 0.79 -7.89 11.30
C MET A 32 0.85 -9.43 11.24
N ARG A 33 0.92 -10.11 12.39
CA ARG A 33 0.93 -11.59 12.41
C ARG A 33 -0.29 -12.17 11.71
N LYS A 34 -1.48 -11.67 12.05
CA LYS A 34 -2.74 -12.11 11.42
C LYS A 34 -2.80 -11.80 9.92
N ALA A 35 -2.23 -10.68 9.49
CA ALA A 35 -2.15 -10.32 8.08
C ALA A 35 -1.17 -11.23 7.32
N GLN A 36 -0.02 -11.55 7.89
CA GLN A 36 0.94 -12.50 7.32
C GLN A 36 0.35 -13.91 7.18
N ASP A 37 -0.39 -14.39 8.18
CA ASP A 37 -1.04 -15.70 8.11
C ASP A 37 -2.05 -15.77 6.96
N ARG A 38 -2.82 -14.69 6.75
CA ARG A 38 -3.75 -14.59 5.61
C ARG A 38 -3.02 -14.51 4.26
N MET A 39 -1.96 -13.71 4.18
CA MET A 39 -1.13 -13.62 2.98
C MET A 39 -0.58 -15.00 2.60
N ARG A 40 -0.07 -15.76 3.58
CA ARG A 40 0.41 -17.14 3.36
C ARG A 40 -0.72 -18.07 2.92
N ALA A 41 -1.90 -17.94 3.49
CA ALA A 41 -3.06 -18.76 3.11
C ALA A 41 -3.60 -18.45 1.70
N ALA A 42 -3.49 -17.21 1.23
CA ALA A 42 -3.93 -16.81 -0.10
C ALA A 42 -2.94 -17.23 -1.23
N ARG A 43 -1.64 -17.32 -0.94
CA ARG A 43 -0.57 -17.60 -1.90
C ARG A 43 -0.76 -18.88 -2.72
N PRO A 44 -1.06 -20.06 -2.11
CA PRO A 44 -1.16 -21.31 -2.85
C PRO A 44 -2.24 -21.29 -3.94
N TYR A 45 -3.35 -20.60 -3.71
CA TYR A 45 -4.42 -20.47 -4.69
C TYR A 45 -3.95 -19.67 -5.91
N ALA A 46 -3.36 -18.51 -5.70
CA ALA A 46 -2.87 -17.65 -6.77
C ALA A 46 -1.75 -18.33 -7.60
N GLU A 47 -0.85 -19.06 -6.93
CA GLU A 47 0.21 -19.81 -7.58
C GLU A 47 -0.34 -20.97 -8.42
N LYS A 48 -1.32 -21.73 -7.92
CA LYS A 48 -1.95 -22.81 -8.67
C LYS A 48 -2.71 -22.30 -9.88
N VAL A 49 -3.51 -21.24 -9.74
CA VAL A 49 -4.24 -20.64 -10.87
C VAL A 49 -3.26 -20.11 -11.91
N ARG A 50 -2.14 -19.48 -11.48
CA ARG A 50 -1.08 -19.04 -12.40
C ARG A 50 -0.47 -20.20 -13.19
N LYS A 51 -0.21 -21.35 -12.54
CA LYS A 51 0.28 -22.56 -13.22
C LYS A 51 -0.72 -23.08 -14.24
N ILE A 52 -2.00 -23.19 -13.88
CA ILE A 52 -3.06 -23.61 -14.82
C ILE A 52 -3.07 -22.73 -16.06
N ILE A 53 -3.00 -21.41 -15.90
CA ILE A 53 -2.97 -20.47 -17.03
C ILE A 53 -1.70 -20.63 -17.87
N GLY A 54 -0.55 -20.89 -17.24
CA GLY A 54 0.69 -21.21 -17.95
C GLY A 54 0.54 -22.46 -18.85
N HIS A 55 -0.09 -23.52 -18.34
CA HIS A 55 -0.39 -24.73 -19.13
C HIS A 55 -1.40 -24.45 -20.25
N LEU A 56 -2.49 -23.73 -19.96
CA LEU A 56 -3.52 -23.39 -20.94
C LEU A 56 -2.97 -22.59 -22.15
N ARG A 57 -1.94 -21.77 -21.94
CA ARG A 57 -1.27 -21.05 -23.05
C ARG A 57 -0.37 -21.94 -23.93
N GLN A 58 0.13 -23.06 -23.40
CA GLN A 58 0.97 -23.99 -24.15
C GLN A 58 0.16 -24.94 -25.00
N VAL A 59 -1.10 -25.20 -24.64
CA VAL A 59 -2.03 -25.97 -25.45
C VAL A 59 -2.49 -25.06 -26.60
N ASN A 60 -2.29 -25.49 -27.83
CA ASN A 60 -2.83 -24.84 -29.04
C ASN A 60 -4.36 -24.91 -28.98
N LEU A 61 -4.98 -23.98 -28.26
CA LEU A 61 -6.42 -23.82 -28.33
C LEU A 61 -6.76 -23.06 -29.61
N ASP A 62 -7.72 -23.57 -30.36
CA ASP A 62 -8.26 -22.91 -31.55
C ASP A 62 -8.83 -21.51 -31.21
N TYR A 63 -9.15 -21.30 -29.94
CA TYR A 63 -9.66 -20.03 -29.39
C TYR A 63 -8.55 -19.21 -28.69
N LYS A 64 -8.31 -18.02 -29.23
CA LYS A 64 -7.41 -17.02 -28.61
C LYS A 64 -8.20 -16.04 -27.76
N HIS A 65 -8.16 -16.22 -26.45
CA HIS A 65 -8.87 -15.33 -25.52
C HIS A 65 -8.34 -13.89 -25.57
N PRO A 66 -9.20 -12.85 -25.53
CA PRO A 66 -8.77 -11.43 -25.58
C PRO A 66 -7.71 -11.04 -24.55
N PHE A 67 -7.67 -11.69 -23.37
CA PHE A 67 -6.69 -11.42 -22.30
C PHE A 67 -5.27 -11.96 -22.61
N THR A 68 -5.12 -12.78 -23.64
CA THR A 68 -3.83 -13.33 -24.08
C THR A 68 -3.28 -12.63 -25.31
N LEU A 69 -4.10 -11.84 -26.00
CA LEU A 69 -3.71 -11.16 -27.24
C LEU A 69 -2.93 -9.89 -26.94
N GLU A 70 -1.75 -9.80 -27.51
CA GLU A 70 -0.99 -8.55 -27.54
C GLU A 70 -1.55 -7.65 -28.65
N ARG A 71 -1.80 -6.39 -28.34
CA ARG A 71 -2.28 -5.38 -29.27
C ARG A 71 -1.51 -4.07 -29.10
N PRO A 72 -1.48 -3.19 -30.11
CA PRO A 72 -0.86 -1.88 -29.98
C PRO A 72 -1.48 -1.11 -28.81
N VAL A 73 -0.65 -0.67 -27.87
CA VAL A 73 -1.11 0.04 -26.67
C VAL A 73 -1.39 1.49 -27.03
N LYS A 74 -2.65 1.91 -26.92
CA LYS A 74 -3.11 3.30 -27.04
C LYS A 74 -3.60 3.85 -25.70
N SER A 75 -3.93 2.93 -24.79
CA SER A 75 -4.46 3.26 -23.47
C SER A 75 -4.03 2.25 -22.43
N VAL A 76 -3.69 2.76 -21.25
CA VAL A 76 -3.22 1.95 -20.10
C VAL A 76 -4.17 2.12 -18.93
N GLY A 77 -4.62 1.00 -18.36
CA GLY A 77 -5.32 0.95 -17.11
C GLY A 77 -4.36 0.62 -15.96
N ILE A 78 -4.46 1.32 -14.85
CA ILE A 78 -3.63 1.04 -13.68
C ILE A 78 -4.53 0.85 -12.46
N VAL A 79 -4.49 -0.34 -11.88
CA VAL A 79 -5.12 -0.63 -10.59
C VAL A 79 -4.11 -0.32 -9.49
N VAL A 80 -4.39 0.65 -8.64
CA VAL A 80 -3.50 1.09 -7.55
C VAL A 80 -4.07 0.68 -6.21
N ILE A 81 -3.33 -0.15 -5.47
CA ILE A 81 -3.75 -0.64 -4.15
C ILE A 81 -2.95 0.09 -3.07
N SER A 82 -3.61 0.98 -2.34
CA SER A 82 -3.04 1.76 -1.23
C SER A 82 -3.74 1.45 0.09
N THR A 83 -3.31 2.13 1.15
CA THR A 83 -3.96 2.03 2.45
C THR A 83 -5.12 3.01 2.60
N ASP A 84 -6.06 2.71 3.49
CA ASP A 84 -7.09 3.66 3.88
C ASP A 84 -6.58 4.66 4.93
N ARG A 85 -5.67 4.23 5.79
CA ARG A 85 -5.16 5.01 6.91
C ARG A 85 -3.70 5.39 6.69
N GLY A 86 -3.26 6.47 7.37
CA GLY A 86 -1.87 6.91 7.39
C GLY A 86 -1.05 6.29 8.51
N LEU A 87 0.02 6.97 8.88
CA LEU A 87 0.98 6.57 9.91
C LEU A 87 1.74 5.28 9.60
N CYS A 88 1.89 4.96 8.32
CA CYS A 88 2.65 3.81 7.80
C CYS A 88 3.96 4.24 7.10
N GLY A 89 4.58 5.32 7.58
CA GLY A 89 5.83 5.84 7.02
C GLY A 89 5.70 6.22 5.55
N SER A 90 6.68 5.82 4.75
CA SER A 90 6.78 6.12 3.31
C SER A 90 6.08 5.09 2.41
N LEU A 91 5.36 4.09 2.95
CA LEU A 91 4.78 2.99 2.19
C LEU A 91 3.98 3.47 0.96
N ASN A 92 2.96 4.31 1.20
CA ASN A 92 2.12 4.83 0.11
C ASN A 92 2.90 5.76 -0.82
N LEU A 93 3.81 6.58 -0.29
CA LEU A 93 4.60 7.50 -1.10
C LEU A 93 5.50 6.75 -2.08
N ASN A 94 6.12 5.67 -1.64
CA ASN A 94 6.98 4.85 -2.49
C ASN A 94 6.17 4.15 -3.60
N LEU A 95 4.99 3.64 -3.27
CA LEU A 95 4.05 3.08 -4.25
C LEU A 95 3.62 4.13 -5.27
N PHE A 96 3.23 5.32 -4.81
CA PHE A 96 2.79 6.39 -5.71
C PHE A 96 3.92 6.88 -6.60
N LYS A 97 5.17 6.93 -6.11
CA LYS A 97 6.34 7.23 -6.96
C LYS A 97 6.49 6.21 -8.08
N ALA A 98 6.41 4.91 -7.78
CA ALA A 98 6.49 3.86 -8.79
C ALA A 98 5.34 3.96 -9.80
N THR A 99 4.12 4.21 -9.34
CA THR A 99 2.95 4.41 -10.20
C THR A 99 3.10 5.65 -11.09
N LEU A 100 3.62 6.76 -10.55
CA LEU A 100 3.85 7.98 -11.33
C LEU A 100 4.91 7.78 -12.43
N VAL A 101 5.91 6.94 -12.21
CA VAL A 101 6.87 6.58 -13.27
C VAL A 101 6.14 5.88 -14.42
N ALA A 102 5.32 4.87 -14.12
CA ALA A 102 4.54 4.16 -15.14
C ALA A 102 3.55 5.09 -15.88
N ILE A 103 2.90 6.02 -15.15
CA ILE A 103 2.02 7.02 -15.77
C ILE A 103 2.80 7.94 -16.72
N ARG A 104 3.96 8.43 -16.31
CA ARG A 104 4.78 9.31 -17.16
C ARG A 104 5.28 8.60 -18.41
N GLU A 105 5.67 7.34 -18.29
CA GLU A 105 6.07 6.51 -19.43
C GLU A 105 4.94 6.31 -20.42
N ALA A 106 3.71 6.06 -19.94
CA ALA A 106 2.53 5.96 -20.79
C ALA A 106 2.20 7.31 -21.47
N GLN A 107 2.23 8.40 -20.72
CA GLN A 107 1.99 9.75 -21.28
C GLN A 107 3.06 10.17 -22.30
N ALA A 108 4.33 9.80 -22.09
CA ALA A 108 5.40 10.05 -23.06
C ALA A 108 5.18 9.33 -24.39
N ARG A 109 4.45 8.20 -24.37
CA ARG A 109 4.01 7.48 -25.58
C ARG A 109 2.67 7.96 -26.12
N ASN A 110 2.11 9.07 -25.58
CA ASN A 110 0.79 9.61 -25.91
C ASN A 110 -0.37 8.61 -25.64
N GLU A 111 -0.21 7.74 -24.66
CA GLU A 111 -1.23 6.77 -24.24
C GLU A 111 -2.17 7.43 -23.22
N LYS A 112 -3.47 7.11 -23.30
CA LYS A 112 -4.46 7.53 -22.29
C LYS A 112 -4.30 6.68 -21.04
N VAL A 113 -4.45 7.29 -19.86
CA VAL A 113 -4.29 6.60 -18.59
C VAL A 113 -5.60 6.58 -17.81
N TYR A 114 -6.09 5.38 -17.52
CA TYR A 114 -7.26 5.12 -16.69
C TYR A 114 -6.83 4.53 -15.34
N LEU A 115 -7.36 5.06 -14.25
CA LEU A 115 -7.01 4.63 -12.91
C LEU A 115 -8.18 3.93 -12.23
N CYS A 116 -7.90 2.80 -11.60
CA CYS A 116 -8.76 2.16 -10.61
C CYS A 116 -8.06 2.26 -9.26
N LEU A 117 -8.68 2.97 -8.30
CA LEU A 117 -8.05 3.33 -7.05
C LEU A 117 -8.66 2.55 -5.89
N ILE A 118 -7.85 1.74 -5.24
CA ILE A 118 -8.21 0.94 -4.09
C ILE A 118 -7.52 1.55 -2.86
N GLY A 119 -8.33 2.02 -1.89
CA GLY A 119 -7.86 2.68 -0.69
C GLY A 119 -7.92 4.22 -0.74
N SER A 120 -8.26 4.80 0.40
CA SER A 120 -8.49 6.24 0.54
C SER A 120 -7.25 7.10 0.23
N LYS A 121 -6.04 6.57 0.49
CA LYS A 121 -4.81 7.34 0.27
C LYS A 121 -4.49 7.50 -1.22
N ALA A 122 -4.73 6.48 -2.05
CA ALA A 122 -4.62 6.61 -3.50
C ALA A 122 -5.64 7.61 -4.04
N LEU A 123 -6.90 7.51 -3.62
CA LEU A 123 -7.94 8.43 -4.08
C LEU A 123 -7.61 9.89 -3.72
N GLN A 124 -7.15 10.15 -2.49
CA GLN A 124 -6.76 11.50 -2.06
C GLN A 124 -5.59 12.06 -2.86
N PHE A 125 -4.64 11.21 -3.26
CA PHE A 125 -3.45 11.62 -3.98
C PHE A 125 -3.74 11.85 -5.47
N PHE A 126 -4.27 10.83 -6.16
CA PHE A 126 -4.43 10.86 -7.62
C PHE A 126 -5.58 11.77 -8.08
N ARG A 127 -6.60 12.00 -7.25
CA ARG A 127 -7.68 12.96 -7.57
C ARG A 127 -7.20 14.40 -7.80
N ARG A 128 -6.03 14.74 -7.27
CA ARG A 128 -5.44 16.10 -7.39
C ARG A 128 -4.62 16.28 -8.67
N LEU A 129 -4.35 15.19 -9.38
CA LEU A 129 -3.53 15.22 -10.59
C LEU A 129 -4.44 15.41 -11.80
N SER A 130 -4.12 16.41 -12.64
CA SER A 130 -4.80 16.66 -13.91
C SER A 130 -4.34 15.69 -14.99
N GLY A 131 -5.21 15.41 -15.97
CA GLY A 131 -4.88 14.55 -17.10
C GLY A 131 -4.95 13.05 -16.83
N LEU A 132 -5.55 12.63 -15.70
CA LEU A 132 -5.81 11.24 -15.35
C LEU A 132 -7.32 11.02 -15.21
N GLU A 133 -7.80 9.91 -15.76
CA GLU A 133 -9.21 9.53 -15.66
C GLU A 133 -9.38 8.44 -14.61
N ILE A 134 -10.17 8.70 -13.56
CA ILE A 134 -10.49 7.73 -12.51
C ILE A 134 -11.74 6.97 -12.96
N ALA A 135 -11.55 5.74 -13.42
CA ALA A 135 -12.61 4.85 -13.89
C ALA A 135 -13.43 4.27 -12.75
N ALA A 136 -12.76 3.87 -11.66
CA ALA A 136 -13.40 3.30 -10.48
C ALA A 136 -12.59 3.58 -9.22
N SER A 137 -13.26 3.58 -8.06
CA SER A 137 -12.58 3.66 -6.77
C SER A 137 -13.35 2.91 -5.71
N VAL A 138 -12.62 2.30 -4.77
CA VAL A 138 -13.15 1.70 -3.55
C VAL A 138 -12.30 2.09 -2.36
N THR A 139 -12.93 2.39 -1.25
CA THR A 139 -12.30 2.84 -0.01
C THR A 139 -12.92 2.11 1.18
N HIS A 140 -12.27 2.22 2.34
CA HIS A 140 -12.75 1.64 3.60
C HIS A 140 -12.81 0.11 3.62
N LEU A 141 -11.85 -0.56 2.96
CA LEU A 141 -11.70 -2.01 2.98
C LEU A 141 -11.31 -2.56 4.37
N GLY A 142 -10.78 -1.69 5.24
CA GLY A 142 -10.36 -2.06 6.58
C GLY A 142 -9.14 -3.00 6.63
N ASP A 143 -9.02 -3.71 7.76
CA ASP A 143 -7.88 -4.62 7.99
C ASP A 143 -8.12 -6.03 7.41
N ARG A 144 -9.29 -6.26 6.81
CA ARG A 144 -9.73 -7.56 6.27
C ARG A 144 -10.48 -7.33 4.96
N PRO A 145 -9.78 -7.07 3.86
CA PRO A 145 -10.46 -6.96 2.57
C PRO A 145 -11.11 -8.29 2.22
N HIS A 146 -12.33 -8.24 1.71
CA HIS A 146 -13.03 -9.37 1.11
C HIS A 146 -12.97 -9.24 -0.41
N ILE A 147 -12.96 -10.37 -1.10
CA ILE A 147 -12.95 -10.37 -2.57
C ILE A 147 -14.18 -9.67 -3.14
N SER A 148 -15.34 -9.80 -2.48
CA SER A 148 -16.60 -9.13 -2.82
C SER A 148 -16.47 -7.61 -2.91
N ASP A 149 -15.59 -7.01 -2.08
CA ASP A 149 -15.40 -5.57 -2.02
C ASP A 149 -14.62 -5.04 -3.23
N LEU A 150 -13.85 -5.92 -3.87
CA LEU A 150 -12.96 -5.60 -4.99
C LEU A 150 -13.57 -5.94 -6.35
N ILE A 151 -14.52 -6.88 -6.42
CA ILE A 151 -15.12 -7.38 -7.67
C ILE A 151 -15.69 -6.24 -8.51
N GLY A 152 -16.42 -5.30 -7.90
CA GLY A 152 -17.04 -4.19 -8.63
C GLY A 152 -16.03 -3.31 -9.36
N THR A 153 -14.97 -2.90 -8.68
CA THR A 153 -13.91 -2.06 -9.26
C THR A 153 -13.06 -2.84 -10.26
N THR A 154 -12.78 -4.12 -9.99
CA THR A 154 -12.07 -5.00 -10.91
C THR A 154 -12.85 -5.20 -12.20
N LYS A 155 -14.17 -5.44 -12.09
CA LYS A 155 -15.06 -5.63 -13.23
C LYS A 155 -15.05 -4.43 -14.17
N VAL A 156 -15.12 -3.20 -13.65
CA VAL A 156 -15.05 -1.99 -14.48
C VAL A 156 -13.79 -1.97 -15.34
N MET A 157 -12.63 -2.31 -14.78
CA MET A 157 -11.38 -2.33 -15.52
C MET A 157 -11.31 -3.47 -16.55
N LEU A 158 -11.89 -4.63 -16.24
CA LEU A 158 -11.98 -5.75 -17.17
C LEU A 158 -12.95 -5.47 -18.31
N ASP A 159 -14.07 -4.81 -18.05
CA ASP A 159 -15.01 -4.37 -19.07
C ASP A 159 -14.35 -3.34 -20.00
N PHE A 160 -13.58 -2.37 -19.46
CA PHE A 160 -12.79 -1.43 -20.28
C PHE A 160 -11.77 -2.15 -21.16
N TYR A 161 -11.14 -3.22 -20.64
CA TYR A 161 -10.20 -4.02 -21.43
C TYR A 161 -10.91 -4.81 -22.53
N ARG A 162 -12.08 -5.40 -22.27
CA ARG A 162 -12.91 -6.10 -23.25
C ARG A 162 -13.45 -5.19 -24.33
N GLU A 163 -13.89 -3.99 -23.96
CA GLU A 163 -14.41 -2.96 -24.86
C GLU A 163 -13.30 -2.21 -25.63
N THR A 164 -12.04 -2.65 -25.52
CA THR A 164 -10.88 -2.00 -26.14
C THR A 164 -10.67 -0.54 -25.76
N LYS A 165 -11.23 -0.10 -24.64
CA LYS A 165 -10.94 1.21 -24.05
C LYS A 165 -9.58 1.24 -23.37
N VAL A 166 -9.14 0.09 -22.88
CA VAL A 166 -7.84 -0.13 -22.25
C VAL A 166 -7.16 -1.30 -22.95
N ASP A 167 -5.92 -1.10 -23.39
CA ASP A 167 -5.14 -2.10 -24.13
C ASP A 167 -4.13 -2.84 -23.25
N GLN A 168 -3.71 -2.22 -22.15
CA GLN A 168 -2.82 -2.80 -21.16
C GLN A 168 -3.33 -2.51 -19.76
N LEU A 169 -3.36 -3.51 -18.88
CA LEU A 169 -3.76 -3.37 -17.50
C LEU A 169 -2.57 -3.66 -16.58
N LEU A 170 -2.24 -2.71 -15.73
CA LEU A 170 -1.17 -2.78 -14.75
C LEU A 170 -1.73 -2.84 -13.33
N LEU A 171 -1.03 -3.53 -12.43
CA LEU A 171 -1.31 -3.58 -11.00
C LEU A 171 -0.16 -2.92 -10.22
N ALA A 172 -0.45 -1.84 -9.51
CA ALA A 172 0.46 -1.18 -8.60
C ALA A 172 0.09 -1.54 -7.15
N HIS A 173 0.98 -2.25 -6.46
CA HIS A 173 0.76 -2.70 -5.09
C HIS A 173 2.07 -2.79 -4.31
N ASN A 174 1.99 -2.98 -2.99
CA ASN A 174 3.15 -3.17 -2.14
C ASN A 174 3.41 -4.67 -1.92
N VAL A 175 4.65 -5.09 -2.15
CA VAL A 175 5.13 -6.45 -1.89
C VAL A 175 5.83 -6.50 -0.55
N PHE A 176 5.51 -7.52 0.23
CA PHE A 176 6.12 -7.78 1.52
C PHE A 176 7.43 -8.56 1.37
N VAL A 177 8.56 -7.89 1.53
CA VAL A 177 9.89 -8.53 1.53
C VAL A 177 10.22 -9.05 2.92
N ASN A 178 10.18 -8.18 3.91
CA ASN A 178 10.33 -8.48 5.33
C ASN A 178 9.69 -7.38 6.18
N THR A 179 9.75 -7.51 7.50
CA THR A 179 9.13 -6.56 8.44
C THR A 179 9.69 -5.13 8.29
N MET A 180 10.96 -4.99 7.91
CA MET A 180 11.62 -3.69 7.75
C MET A 180 11.49 -3.12 6.34
N THR A 181 11.30 -3.98 5.34
CA THR A 181 11.35 -3.60 3.92
C THR A 181 10.07 -4.03 3.21
N GLN A 182 9.37 -3.05 2.65
CA GLN A 182 8.25 -3.22 1.74
C GLN A 182 8.57 -2.49 0.45
N LYS A 183 8.23 -3.06 -0.69
CA LYS A 183 8.54 -2.50 -2.00
C LYS A 183 7.27 -2.25 -2.80
N GLY A 184 7.02 -1.00 -3.18
CA GLY A 184 5.99 -0.66 -4.16
C GLY A 184 6.43 -1.08 -5.56
N ILE A 185 5.64 -1.90 -6.21
CA ILE A 185 5.89 -2.37 -7.58
C ILE A 185 4.70 -2.08 -8.48
N VAL A 186 4.98 -2.04 -9.79
CA VAL A 186 3.98 -2.02 -10.85
C VAL A 186 4.25 -3.23 -11.72
N SER A 187 3.26 -4.11 -11.84
CA SER A 187 3.32 -5.34 -12.63
C SER A 187 2.21 -5.37 -13.66
N GLN A 188 2.45 -6.02 -14.78
CA GLN A 188 1.43 -6.19 -15.81
C GLN A 188 0.44 -7.29 -15.41
N LEU A 189 -0.86 -6.99 -15.48
CA LEU A 189 -1.94 -7.97 -15.35
C LEU A 189 -2.41 -8.47 -16.72
N LEU A 190 -2.63 -7.55 -17.66
CA LEU A 190 -3.09 -7.86 -19.02
C LEU A 190 -2.33 -7.01 -20.05
N PRO A 191 -2.04 -7.58 -21.24
CA PRO A 191 -2.23 -8.99 -21.59
C PRO A 191 -1.38 -9.89 -20.70
N LEU A 192 -1.83 -11.13 -20.51
CA LEU A 192 -1.11 -12.10 -19.68
C LEU A 192 0.28 -12.34 -20.25
N GLN A 193 1.32 -12.18 -19.42
CA GLN A 193 2.69 -12.50 -19.82
C GLN A 193 2.91 -14.03 -19.88
N THR A 194 3.77 -14.47 -20.78
CA THR A 194 4.21 -15.87 -20.82
C THR A 194 4.90 -16.22 -19.52
N VAL A 195 4.45 -17.29 -18.86
CA VAL A 195 5.20 -17.91 -17.76
C VAL A 195 6.42 -18.60 -18.37
N ASP A 196 7.59 -18.42 -17.76
CA ASP A 196 8.82 -19.07 -18.23
C ASP A 196 8.61 -20.58 -18.34
N LYS A 197 9.13 -21.18 -19.43
CA LYS A 197 8.97 -22.61 -19.72
C LYS A 197 9.57 -23.51 -18.65
N ASP A 198 10.53 -22.99 -17.86
CA ASP A 198 11.20 -23.74 -16.79
C ASP A 198 10.33 -23.97 -15.56
N ASP A 199 9.31 -23.13 -15.34
CA ASP A 199 8.35 -23.30 -14.24
C ASP A 199 7.26 -24.35 -14.54
N LEU A 200 7.19 -24.86 -15.77
CA LEU A 200 6.18 -25.80 -16.25
C LEU A 200 6.82 -27.16 -16.57
N GLN A 201 7.29 -27.86 -15.51
CA GLN A 201 7.98 -29.15 -15.64
C GLN A 201 7.10 -30.30 -16.12
N GLU A 202 5.79 -30.16 -16.13
CA GLU A 202 4.83 -31.20 -16.48
C GLU A 202 3.87 -30.70 -17.56
N ARG A 203 3.75 -31.47 -18.66
CA ARG A 203 2.72 -31.27 -19.69
C ARG A 203 1.46 -31.96 -19.22
N TRP A 204 0.47 -31.20 -18.78
CA TRP A 204 -0.85 -31.71 -18.45
C TRP A 204 -1.78 -31.44 -19.61
N ASP A 205 -2.47 -32.51 -20.06
CA ASP A 205 -3.56 -32.38 -21.02
C ASP A 205 -4.87 -32.37 -20.23
N TYR A 206 -5.60 -31.23 -20.29
CA TYR A 206 -6.84 -31.07 -19.58
C TYR A 206 -8.02 -31.51 -20.46
N ILE A 207 -8.98 -32.21 -19.85
CA ILE A 207 -10.28 -32.48 -20.48
C ILE A 207 -11.18 -31.28 -20.14
N TYR A 208 -11.71 -30.63 -21.19
CA TYR A 208 -12.57 -29.46 -21.07
C TYR A 208 -14.03 -29.89 -21.21
N GLU A 209 -14.83 -29.68 -20.18
CA GLU A 209 -16.27 -29.91 -20.15
C GLU A 209 -17.00 -28.70 -19.53
N PRO A 210 -18.05 -28.12 -20.12
CA PRO A 210 -18.67 -28.49 -21.40
C PRO A 210 -18.00 -27.85 -22.62
N ASP A 211 -17.37 -26.66 -22.52
CA ASP A 211 -16.68 -25.97 -23.61
C ASP A 211 -15.41 -25.26 -23.11
N SER A 212 -14.34 -25.39 -23.89
CA SER A 212 -13.04 -24.78 -23.56
C SER A 212 -13.09 -23.27 -23.45
N THR A 213 -13.94 -22.60 -24.22
CA THR A 213 -14.06 -21.13 -24.27
C THR A 213 -14.69 -20.59 -22.98
N GLU A 214 -15.80 -21.18 -22.52
CA GLU A 214 -16.50 -20.75 -21.30
C GLU A 214 -15.64 -20.99 -20.06
N ILE A 215 -14.95 -22.14 -20.01
CA ILE A 215 -14.04 -22.46 -18.89
C ILE A 215 -12.87 -21.49 -18.86
N LEU A 216 -12.27 -21.17 -20.02
CA LEU A 216 -11.17 -20.20 -20.10
C LEU A 216 -11.58 -18.82 -19.62
N ASP A 217 -12.73 -18.32 -20.08
CA ASP A 217 -13.24 -17.01 -19.68
C ASP A 217 -13.43 -16.95 -18.14
N GLY A 218 -14.01 -17.99 -17.56
CA GLY A 218 -14.20 -18.13 -16.13
C GLY A 218 -12.88 -18.17 -15.33
N ILE A 219 -11.93 -18.99 -15.76
CA ILE A 219 -10.63 -19.15 -15.08
C ILE A 219 -9.80 -17.88 -15.19
N LEU A 220 -9.74 -17.24 -16.34
CA LEU A 220 -8.98 -16.02 -16.55
C LEU A 220 -9.54 -14.85 -15.75
N MET A 221 -10.86 -14.73 -15.68
CA MET A 221 -11.52 -13.74 -14.81
C MET A 221 -11.13 -13.96 -13.35
N ARG A 222 -11.27 -15.21 -12.85
CA ARG A 222 -10.91 -15.57 -11.47
C ARG A 222 -9.43 -15.35 -11.18
N TYR A 223 -8.57 -15.55 -12.16
CA TYR A 223 -7.15 -15.25 -12.01
C TYR A 223 -6.90 -13.77 -11.73
N ILE A 224 -7.47 -12.87 -12.53
CA ILE A 224 -7.29 -11.42 -12.33
C ILE A 224 -7.85 -10.98 -10.99
N GLU A 225 -9.04 -11.45 -10.64
CA GLU A 225 -9.65 -11.19 -9.32
C GLU A 225 -8.74 -11.67 -8.18
N ALA A 226 -8.15 -12.86 -8.31
CA ALA A 226 -7.24 -13.42 -7.32
C ALA A 226 -5.93 -12.63 -7.20
N GLN A 227 -5.36 -12.15 -8.32
CA GLN A 227 -4.14 -11.32 -8.30
C GLN A 227 -4.38 -9.99 -7.59
N ILE A 228 -5.50 -9.31 -7.88
CA ILE A 228 -5.87 -8.05 -7.22
C ILE A 228 -6.16 -8.30 -5.74
N PHE A 229 -6.88 -9.36 -5.41
CA PHE A 229 -7.15 -9.73 -4.02
C PHE A 229 -5.87 -10.06 -3.24
N GLN A 230 -4.96 -10.82 -3.84
CA GLN A 230 -3.66 -11.11 -3.24
C GLN A 230 -2.87 -9.82 -2.99
N GLY A 231 -2.82 -8.91 -3.97
CA GLY A 231 -2.19 -7.61 -3.82
C GLY A 231 -2.81 -6.79 -2.67
N ALA A 232 -4.13 -6.85 -2.49
CA ALA A 232 -4.83 -6.17 -1.39
C ALA A 232 -4.48 -6.79 -0.02
N VAL A 233 -4.47 -8.11 0.10
CA VAL A 233 -4.11 -8.81 1.34
C VAL A 233 -2.63 -8.57 1.70
N GLU A 234 -1.75 -8.61 0.71
CA GLU A 234 -0.32 -8.33 0.89
C GLU A 234 -0.07 -6.87 1.29
N ASN A 235 -0.81 -5.93 0.70
CA ASN A 235 -0.76 -4.52 1.07
C ASN A 235 -1.14 -4.29 2.54
N VAL A 236 -2.13 -5.02 3.09
CA VAL A 236 -2.46 -4.96 4.52
C VAL A 236 -1.30 -5.42 5.39
N ALA A 237 -0.61 -6.49 5.01
CA ALA A 237 0.57 -6.96 5.73
C ALA A 237 1.71 -5.92 5.70
N CYS A 238 1.95 -5.32 4.53
CA CYS A 238 2.90 -4.22 4.36
C CYS A 238 2.52 -2.99 5.21
N GLU A 239 1.24 -2.63 5.25
CA GLU A 239 0.72 -1.52 6.05
C GLU A 239 0.97 -1.72 7.55
N MET A 240 0.68 -2.92 8.08
CA MET A 240 0.90 -3.20 9.50
C MET A 240 2.39 -3.21 9.86
N ALA A 241 3.24 -3.79 9.00
CA ALA A 241 4.69 -3.79 9.20
C ALA A 241 5.27 -2.36 9.17
N ALA A 242 4.94 -1.59 8.14
CA ALA A 242 5.42 -0.21 7.99
C ALA A 242 4.92 0.69 9.14
N ARG A 243 3.66 0.50 9.58
CA ARG A 243 3.11 1.24 10.73
C ARG A 243 3.82 0.87 12.02
N MET A 244 4.10 -0.40 12.26
CA MET A 244 4.84 -0.84 13.44
C MET A 244 6.22 -0.17 13.52
N VAL A 245 6.98 -0.19 12.42
CA VAL A 245 8.31 0.43 12.33
C VAL A 245 8.22 1.95 12.51
N ALA A 246 7.29 2.62 11.83
CA ALA A 246 7.11 4.06 11.93
C ALA A 246 6.71 4.50 13.36
N MET A 247 5.83 3.75 14.02
CA MET A 247 5.40 4.06 15.38
C MET A 247 6.51 3.77 16.40
N LYS A 248 7.33 2.74 16.19
CA LYS A 248 8.52 2.50 17.00
C LYS A 248 9.50 3.68 16.91
N SER A 249 9.85 4.09 15.70
CA SER A 249 10.73 5.24 15.48
C SER A 249 10.17 6.54 16.10
N ALA A 250 8.86 6.77 15.96
CA ALA A 250 8.19 7.93 16.58
C ALA A 250 8.22 7.88 18.13
N THR A 251 8.14 6.68 18.72
CA THR A 251 8.22 6.46 20.16
C THR A 251 9.63 6.74 20.69
N ASP A 252 10.65 6.29 19.95
CA ASP A 252 12.05 6.47 20.30
C ASP A 252 12.43 7.96 20.19
N ASN A 253 12.11 8.62 19.08
CA ASN A 253 12.31 10.06 18.88
C ASN A 253 11.59 10.91 19.94
N ALA A 254 10.37 10.52 20.35
CA ALA A 254 9.65 11.20 21.42
C ALA A 254 10.36 11.03 22.79
N GLY A 255 11.05 9.91 23.00
CA GLY A 255 11.91 9.70 24.17
C GLY A 255 13.07 10.69 24.22
N GLU A 256 13.85 10.74 23.15
CA GLU A 256 15.00 11.65 23.00
C GLU A 256 14.57 13.13 23.20
N LEU A 257 13.47 13.54 22.57
CA LEU A 257 12.94 14.89 22.70
C LEU A 257 12.48 15.22 24.13
N ILE A 258 11.96 14.25 24.88
CA ILE A 258 11.62 14.43 26.30
C ILE A 258 12.88 14.70 27.12
N ASP A 259 13.96 13.95 26.90
CA ASP A 259 15.21 14.08 27.64
C ASP A 259 15.86 15.44 27.35
N GLU A 260 15.88 15.88 26.09
CA GLU A 260 16.34 17.20 25.70
C GLU A 260 15.55 18.33 26.38
N LEU A 261 14.22 18.25 26.30
CA LEU A 261 13.34 19.24 26.93
C LEU A 261 13.47 19.25 28.46
N GLN A 262 13.78 18.10 29.10
CA GLN A 262 14.03 18.03 30.54
C GLN A 262 15.29 18.83 30.94
N LEU A 263 16.36 18.77 30.14
CA LEU A 263 17.55 19.56 30.35
C LEU A 263 17.25 21.05 30.22
N ILE A 264 16.51 21.46 29.18
CA ILE A 264 16.08 22.86 28.99
C ILE A 264 15.24 23.32 30.15
N TYR A 265 14.29 22.50 30.62
CA TYR A 265 13.43 22.80 31.76
C TYR A 265 14.27 23.03 33.03
N ASN A 266 15.24 22.12 33.31
CA ASN A 266 16.07 22.24 34.49
C ASN A 266 16.95 23.49 34.46
N LYS A 267 17.54 23.86 33.31
CA LYS A 267 18.29 25.11 33.13
C LYS A 267 17.40 26.34 33.35
N ALA A 268 16.23 26.36 32.73
CA ALA A 268 15.27 27.47 32.87
C ALA A 268 14.78 27.62 34.31
N ARG A 269 14.55 26.50 35.02
CA ARG A 269 14.15 26.50 36.44
C ARG A 269 15.27 27.05 37.32
N GLN A 270 16.52 26.59 37.15
CA GLN A 270 17.66 27.09 37.91
C GLN A 270 17.87 28.58 37.68
N ALA A 271 17.83 29.05 36.43
CA ALA A 271 17.95 30.47 36.11
C ALA A 271 16.84 31.32 36.79
N ALA A 272 15.60 30.83 36.81
CA ALA A 272 14.48 31.48 37.46
C ALA A 272 14.68 31.57 38.98
N ILE A 273 15.11 30.46 39.61
CA ILE A 273 15.41 30.43 41.06
C ILE A 273 16.55 31.40 41.39
N THR A 274 17.64 31.39 40.63
CA THR A 274 18.77 32.28 40.82
C THR A 274 18.35 33.75 40.68
N LYS A 275 17.50 34.07 39.71
CA LYS A 275 16.97 35.41 39.50
C LYS A 275 16.10 35.86 40.69
N GLU A 276 15.19 35.03 41.16
CA GLU A 276 14.36 35.31 42.34
C GLU A 276 15.20 35.54 43.62
N LEU A 277 16.22 34.67 43.83
CA LEU A 277 17.14 34.85 44.94
C LEU A 277 17.93 36.16 44.85
N SER A 278 18.43 36.53 43.66
CA SER A 278 19.14 37.78 43.44
C SER A 278 18.25 39.00 43.66
N GLU A 279 16.99 38.93 43.25
CA GLU A 279 15.99 39.98 43.48
C GLU A 279 15.69 40.15 44.99
N ILE A 280 15.55 39.05 45.74
CA ILE A 280 15.35 39.08 47.18
C ILE A 280 16.55 39.67 47.91
N VAL A 281 17.77 39.21 47.59
CA VAL A 281 19.02 39.70 48.20
C VAL A 281 19.25 41.18 47.87
N GLY A 282 19.03 41.56 46.58
CA GLY A 282 19.16 42.96 46.16
C GLY A 282 18.12 43.88 46.82
N GLY A 283 16.89 43.42 47.03
CA GLY A 283 15.86 44.13 47.73
C GLY A 283 16.16 44.28 49.22
N ALA A 284 16.72 43.25 49.89
CA ALA A 284 17.12 43.31 51.30
C ALA A 284 18.33 44.25 51.56
N ALA A 285 19.21 44.41 50.53
CA ALA A 285 20.35 45.31 50.63
C ALA A 285 19.98 46.82 50.38
N ALA A 286 18.79 47.05 49.86
CA ALA A 286 18.28 48.42 49.54
C ALA A 286 17.41 49.04 50.67
N VAL A 287 17.15 48.28 51.74
CA VAL A 287 16.45 48.72 53.02
C VAL A 287 17.51 48.86 54.12
#